data_6400a635243c1015b8391e804475c679
#
_entry.id   6400a635243c1015b8391e804475c679
#
_cell.length_a   1.000
_cell.length_b   1.000
_cell.length_c   1.000
_cell.angle_alpha   90.00
_cell.angle_beta   90.00
_cell.angle_gamma   90.00
#
_symmetry.space_group_name_H-M   'P 1'
#
loop_
_entity.id
_entity.type
_entity.pdbx_description
1 polymer ?
#
loop_
_entity_poly.entity_id
_entity_poly.type
_entity_poly.pdbx_seq_one_letter_code
_entity_poly.pdbx_strand_id
1 'polypeptide(L)'
;LMLGDDGDNNQHMRDAEYVVRMLEGLYPKYMYKRIYWDTFPMEITATGNSYPAVHKRILELLDEGALMVNYSGHGRADVLSHELVLDQGDMAALTSPRLPLWVTASCDISPFDHTGSSFGEYAFLNPKGGAIALFTTTRTVFSSYNRRINYLFSKYVFGRDSSGRPLRLGGVFPIPKRGGVLPPHPPLREPPG
;
A
#
# COMPACT_ATOMS: atom_id res chain seq x y z
N LEU A 1 -0.68 5.07 -7.30
CA LEU A 1 -1.03 3.72 -7.70
C LEU A 1 -1.71 3.05 -6.50
N MET A 2 -2.91 2.53 -6.72
CA MET A 2 -3.74 1.92 -5.67
C MET A 2 -3.97 0.45 -6.02
N LEU A 3 -3.55 -0.43 -5.13
CA LEU A 3 -3.55 -1.87 -5.30
C LEU A 3 -4.50 -2.50 -4.30
N GLY A 4 -5.32 -3.46 -4.73
CA GLY A 4 -6.26 -4.17 -3.87
C GLY A 4 -6.34 -5.65 -4.22
N ASP A 5 -6.04 -6.47 -3.24
CA ASP A 5 -6.18 -7.92 -3.24
C ASP A 5 -7.68 -8.32 -3.20
N ASP A 6 -8.07 -9.37 -3.90
CA ASP A 6 -9.45 -9.89 -3.96
C ASP A 6 -9.80 -10.84 -2.80
N GLY A 7 -8.86 -11.12 -1.92
CA GLY A 7 -9.09 -11.92 -0.72
C GLY A 7 -10.17 -11.37 0.22
N ASP A 8 -10.63 -12.21 1.16
CA ASP A 8 -11.64 -11.85 2.17
C ASP A 8 -12.94 -11.26 1.57
N ASN A 9 -13.48 -11.90 0.52
CA ASN A 9 -14.67 -11.45 -0.21
C ASN A 9 -14.52 -9.99 -0.70
N ASN A 10 -13.42 -9.69 -1.33
CA ASN A 10 -13.09 -8.36 -1.88
C ASN A 10 -13.01 -7.24 -0.82
N GLN A 11 -12.81 -7.59 0.45
CA GLN A 11 -12.69 -6.63 1.54
C GLN A 11 -11.55 -5.64 1.27
N HIS A 12 -10.39 -6.14 0.85
CA HIS A 12 -9.21 -5.33 0.63
C HIS A 12 -9.36 -4.37 -0.56
N MET A 13 -10.04 -4.81 -1.62
CA MET A 13 -10.36 -3.92 -2.74
C MET A 13 -11.32 -2.81 -2.32
N ARG A 14 -12.34 -3.11 -1.50
CA ARG A 14 -13.22 -2.07 -0.95
C ARG A 14 -12.46 -1.09 -0.07
N ASP A 15 -11.50 -1.57 0.72
CA ASP A 15 -10.66 -0.73 1.57
C ASP A 15 -9.75 0.18 0.73
N ALA A 16 -9.15 -0.34 -0.35
CA ALA A 16 -8.36 0.44 -1.29
C ALA A 16 -9.22 1.50 -1.99
N GLU A 17 -10.40 1.12 -2.50
CA GLU A 17 -11.32 2.06 -3.16
C GLU A 17 -11.82 3.15 -2.20
N TYR A 18 -12.06 2.83 -0.94
CA TYR A 18 -12.42 3.82 0.07
C TYR A 18 -11.33 4.88 0.26
N VAL A 19 -10.07 4.46 0.31
CA VAL A 19 -8.92 5.38 0.37
C VAL A 19 -8.82 6.23 -0.89
N VAL A 20 -8.99 5.62 -2.07
CA VAL A 20 -8.94 6.36 -3.35
C VAL A 20 -10.00 7.45 -3.41
N ARG A 21 -11.25 7.13 -3.13
CA ARG A 21 -12.35 8.12 -3.16
C ARG A 21 -12.12 9.29 -2.22
N MET A 22 -11.59 9.01 -1.03
CA MET A 22 -11.19 10.06 -0.10
C MET A 22 -10.07 10.94 -0.68
N LEU A 23 -9.05 10.31 -1.28
CA LEU A 23 -7.93 11.04 -1.88
C LEU A 23 -8.37 11.88 -3.09
N GLU A 24 -9.23 11.36 -3.96
CA GLU A 24 -9.81 12.10 -5.09
C GLU A 24 -10.57 13.35 -4.63
N GLY A 25 -11.31 13.23 -3.54
CA GLY A 25 -12.00 14.37 -2.95
C GLY A 25 -11.09 15.43 -2.32
N LEU A 26 -10.02 15.00 -1.65
CA LEU A 26 -9.09 15.91 -0.97
C LEU A 26 -8.00 16.46 -1.89
N TYR A 27 -7.55 15.66 -2.85
CA TYR A 27 -6.41 15.96 -3.72
C TYR A 27 -6.70 15.70 -5.20
N PRO A 28 -7.70 16.38 -5.80
CA PRO A 28 -8.19 16.10 -7.16
C PRO A 28 -7.17 16.36 -8.28
N LYS A 29 -6.03 16.97 -7.96
CA LYS A 29 -4.98 17.26 -8.92
C LYS A 29 -4.06 16.06 -9.22
N TYR A 30 -4.12 14.99 -8.42
CA TYR A 30 -3.35 13.79 -8.65
C TYR A 30 -4.10 12.80 -9.54
N MET A 31 -3.36 12.00 -10.27
CA MET A 31 -3.90 10.88 -11.04
C MET A 31 -3.91 9.61 -10.18
N TYR A 32 -5.03 8.94 -10.12
CA TYR A 32 -5.22 7.71 -9.36
C TYR A 32 -5.40 6.52 -10.30
N LYS A 33 -4.39 5.63 -10.38
CA LYS A 33 -4.45 4.38 -11.13
C LYS A 33 -4.83 3.25 -10.16
N ARG A 34 -5.88 2.51 -10.47
CA ARG A 34 -6.42 1.39 -9.68
C ARG A 34 -6.04 0.08 -10.32
N ILE A 35 -5.49 -0.84 -9.56
CA ILE A 35 -5.22 -2.23 -9.94
C ILE A 35 -5.85 -3.10 -8.87
N TYR A 36 -6.98 -3.69 -9.17
CA TYR A 36 -7.72 -4.61 -8.33
C TYR A 36 -7.71 -5.98 -8.96
N TRP A 37 -7.34 -7.03 -8.20
CA TRP A 37 -7.03 -8.33 -8.75
C TRP A 37 -8.18 -8.91 -9.56
N ASP A 38 -9.43 -8.85 -9.06
CA ASP A 38 -10.61 -9.41 -9.72
C ASP A 38 -11.02 -8.70 -11.02
N THR A 39 -10.42 -7.56 -11.35
CA THR A 39 -10.63 -6.89 -12.64
C THR A 39 -9.73 -7.45 -13.75
N PHE A 40 -8.89 -8.41 -13.43
CA PHE A 40 -7.99 -9.11 -14.35
C PHE A 40 -8.30 -10.61 -14.40
N PRO A 41 -7.99 -11.29 -15.51
CA PRO A 41 -8.16 -12.73 -15.58
C PRO A 41 -7.24 -13.45 -14.60
N MET A 42 -7.83 -14.29 -13.76
CA MET A 42 -7.10 -15.19 -12.87
C MET A 42 -6.73 -16.47 -13.63
N GLU A 43 -5.49 -16.92 -13.46
CA GLU A 43 -5.01 -18.20 -13.97
C GLU A 43 -4.99 -19.23 -12.83
N ILE A 44 -5.58 -20.40 -13.06
CA ILE A 44 -5.59 -21.52 -12.12
C ILE A 44 -4.50 -22.50 -12.56
N THR A 45 -3.52 -22.70 -11.72
CA THR A 45 -2.39 -23.60 -11.98
C THR A 45 -2.35 -24.74 -10.97
N ALA A 46 -1.52 -25.76 -11.23
CA ALA A 46 -1.31 -26.86 -10.28
C ALA A 46 -0.70 -26.40 -8.93
N THR A 47 -0.05 -25.23 -8.92
CA THR A 47 0.59 -24.63 -7.74
C THR A 47 -0.26 -23.56 -7.04
N GLY A 48 -1.44 -23.27 -7.56
CA GLY A 48 -2.38 -22.28 -7.01
C GLY A 48 -2.89 -21.28 -8.05
N ASN A 49 -3.63 -20.31 -7.56
CA ASN A 49 -4.13 -19.20 -8.37
C ASN A 49 -3.04 -18.16 -8.57
N SER A 50 -3.07 -17.48 -9.71
CA SER A 50 -2.14 -16.38 -10.01
C SER A 50 -2.77 -15.32 -10.90
N TYR A 51 -2.19 -14.11 -10.87
CA TYR A 51 -2.61 -12.97 -11.69
C TYR A 51 -1.43 -12.41 -12.50
N PRO A 52 -0.94 -13.09 -13.55
CA PRO A 52 0.22 -12.64 -14.32
C PRO A 52 0.00 -11.26 -14.97
N ALA A 53 -1.23 -10.96 -15.38
CA ALA A 53 -1.58 -9.67 -15.97
C ALA A 53 -1.52 -8.52 -14.93
N VAL A 54 -1.89 -8.78 -13.67
CA VAL A 54 -1.73 -7.84 -12.55
C VAL A 54 -0.25 -7.58 -12.28
N HIS A 55 0.55 -8.65 -12.12
CA HIS A 55 1.99 -8.58 -11.91
C HIS A 55 2.65 -7.70 -12.98
N LYS A 56 2.46 -8.05 -14.25
CA LYS A 56 3.00 -7.30 -15.37
C LYS A 56 2.59 -5.82 -15.32
N ARG A 57 1.30 -5.55 -15.08
CA ARG A 57 0.78 -4.18 -15.08
C ARG A 57 1.35 -3.33 -13.95
N ILE A 58 1.56 -3.90 -12.77
CA ILE A 58 2.19 -3.19 -11.65
C ILE A 58 3.63 -2.81 -12.01
N LEU A 59 4.43 -3.76 -12.53
CA LEU A 59 5.82 -3.49 -12.91
C LEU A 59 5.93 -2.39 -13.98
N GLU A 60 5.07 -2.41 -15.01
CA GLU A 60 4.99 -1.33 -16.01
C GLU A 60 4.73 0.03 -15.35
N LEU A 61 3.78 0.10 -14.43
CA LEU A 61 3.43 1.34 -13.75
C LEU A 61 4.51 1.82 -12.77
N LEU A 62 5.26 0.92 -12.18
CA LEU A 62 6.43 1.26 -11.36
C LEU A 62 7.56 1.84 -12.22
N ASP A 63 7.75 1.31 -13.43
CA ASP A 63 8.73 1.84 -14.39
C ASP A 63 8.29 3.20 -14.95
N GLU A 64 7.02 3.38 -15.27
CA GLU A 64 6.44 4.69 -15.62
C GLU A 64 6.64 5.72 -14.49
N GLY A 65 6.71 5.26 -13.25
CA GLY A 65 6.87 6.05 -12.03
C GLY A 65 5.56 6.35 -11.32
N ALA A 66 5.59 6.22 -10.01
CA ALA A 66 4.47 6.54 -9.13
C ALA A 66 4.94 7.40 -7.95
N LEU A 67 4.14 8.36 -7.53
CA LEU A 67 4.43 9.15 -6.33
C LEU A 67 4.21 8.31 -5.07
N MET A 68 3.16 7.50 -5.07
CA MET A 68 2.80 6.61 -3.98
C MET A 68 2.23 5.31 -4.55
N VAL A 69 2.62 4.19 -3.95
CA VAL A 69 1.96 2.89 -4.09
C VAL A 69 1.26 2.59 -2.78
N ASN A 70 -0.05 2.45 -2.81
CA ASN A 70 -0.86 2.06 -1.66
C ASN A 70 -1.45 0.67 -1.92
N TYR A 71 -1.14 -0.28 -1.08
CA TYR A 71 -1.60 -1.65 -1.16
C TYR A 71 -2.47 -1.99 0.04
N SER A 72 -3.63 -2.56 -0.21
CA SER A 72 -4.49 -3.21 0.78
C SER A 72 -4.66 -4.67 0.41
N GLY A 73 -4.26 -5.58 1.28
CA GLY A 73 -4.30 -7.01 0.97
C GLY A 73 -3.54 -7.88 1.95
N HIS A 74 -3.47 -9.16 1.60
CA HIS A 74 -2.66 -10.13 2.31
C HIS A 74 -1.17 -9.93 2.00
N GLY A 75 -0.31 -10.35 2.92
CA GLY A 75 1.13 -10.31 2.70
C GLY A 75 1.89 -11.06 3.78
N ARG A 76 3.12 -11.28 3.51
CA ARG A 76 4.11 -11.84 4.41
C ARG A 76 5.49 -11.30 4.04
N ALA A 77 6.52 -11.75 4.74
CA ALA A 77 7.87 -11.20 4.62
C ALA A 77 8.47 -11.26 3.20
N ASP A 78 8.01 -12.16 2.36
CA ASP A 78 8.57 -12.44 1.04
C ASP A 78 7.70 -11.99 -0.13
N VAL A 79 6.39 -11.71 0.09
CA VAL A 79 5.45 -11.53 -1.03
C VAL A 79 4.21 -10.72 -0.65
N LEU A 80 3.63 -10.05 -1.64
CA LEU A 80 2.29 -9.47 -1.60
C LEU A 80 1.27 -10.44 -2.21
N SER A 81 0.16 -10.59 -1.54
CA SER A 81 -1.00 -11.46 -1.78
C SER A 81 -0.71 -12.98 -1.72
N HIS A 82 -1.76 -13.76 -1.59
CA HIS A 82 -1.69 -15.22 -1.63
C HIS A 82 -1.33 -15.74 -3.03
N GLU A 83 -1.68 -15.00 -4.06
CA GLU A 83 -1.45 -15.28 -5.48
C GLU A 83 -0.04 -14.88 -5.94
N LEU A 84 0.85 -14.51 -4.99
CA LEU A 84 2.25 -14.16 -5.23
C LEU A 84 2.43 -13.07 -6.31
N VAL A 85 1.63 -12.01 -6.23
CA VAL A 85 1.57 -10.97 -7.29
C VAL A 85 2.87 -10.16 -7.39
N LEU A 86 3.51 -9.87 -6.27
CA LEU A 86 4.85 -9.26 -6.23
C LEU A 86 5.67 -9.94 -5.14
N ASP A 87 6.90 -10.26 -5.45
CA ASP A 87 7.84 -10.89 -4.51
C ASP A 87 9.12 -10.08 -4.29
N GLN A 88 10.00 -10.61 -3.46
CA GLN A 88 11.31 -10.02 -3.17
C GLN A 88 12.19 -9.90 -4.42
N GLY A 89 12.11 -10.86 -5.34
CA GLY A 89 12.86 -10.86 -6.59
C GLY A 89 12.44 -9.69 -7.48
N ASP A 90 11.14 -9.41 -7.57
CA ASP A 90 10.62 -8.24 -8.28
C ASP A 90 11.19 -6.95 -7.69
N MET A 91 11.17 -6.81 -6.36
CA MET A 91 11.71 -5.61 -5.70
C MET A 91 13.22 -5.45 -5.93
N ALA A 92 13.97 -6.53 -5.92
CA ALA A 92 15.41 -6.53 -6.21
C ALA A 92 15.72 -6.17 -7.68
N ALA A 93 14.82 -6.51 -8.60
CA ALA A 93 14.97 -6.29 -10.04
C ALA A 93 14.58 -4.87 -10.49
N LEU A 94 13.87 -4.10 -9.67
CA LEU A 94 13.47 -2.73 -10.03
C LEU A 94 14.68 -1.83 -10.28
N THR A 95 14.64 -1.10 -11.40
CA THR A 95 15.72 -0.20 -11.82
C THR A 95 15.25 1.24 -12.07
N SER A 96 13.97 1.55 -11.83
CA SER A 96 13.44 2.89 -12.02
C SER A 96 13.99 3.87 -10.97
N PRO A 97 14.53 5.00 -11.36
CA PRO A 97 14.98 6.06 -10.44
C PRO A 97 13.81 6.84 -9.82
N ARG A 98 12.59 6.60 -10.28
CA ARG A 98 11.38 7.24 -9.78
C ARG A 98 10.82 6.44 -8.60
N LEU A 99 11.39 6.67 -7.42
CA LEU A 99 11.12 5.91 -6.21
C LEU A 99 9.80 6.34 -5.56
N PRO A 100 8.77 5.48 -5.50
CA PRO A 100 7.52 5.79 -4.81
C PRO A 100 7.66 5.71 -3.29
N LEU A 101 6.76 6.40 -2.60
CA LEU A 101 6.40 6.04 -1.22
C LEU A 101 5.52 4.79 -1.26
N TRP A 102 5.94 3.72 -0.59
CA TRP A 102 5.11 2.54 -0.39
C TRP A 102 4.33 2.62 0.92
N VAL A 103 3.03 2.37 0.83
CA VAL A 103 2.10 2.26 1.96
C VAL A 103 1.43 0.89 1.87
N THR A 104 1.67 0.00 2.82
CA THR A 104 1.08 -1.34 2.78
C THR A 104 0.17 -1.57 3.98
N ALA A 105 -1.13 -1.63 3.74
CA ALA A 105 -2.12 -2.12 4.69
C ALA A 105 -2.22 -3.64 4.60
N SER A 106 -1.17 -4.32 5.05
CA SER A 106 -0.96 -5.77 4.97
C SER A 106 -0.30 -6.29 6.25
N CYS A 107 0.01 -7.57 6.33
CA CYS A 107 0.71 -8.20 7.44
C CYS A 107 2.19 -8.44 7.10
N ASP A 108 3.07 -8.36 8.10
CA ASP A 108 4.45 -8.89 8.09
C ASP A 108 5.33 -8.52 6.88
N ILE A 109 5.15 -7.35 6.27
CA ILE A 109 5.90 -6.96 5.05
C ILE A 109 7.37 -6.64 5.35
N SER A 110 7.65 -6.11 6.54
CA SER A 110 9.01 -5.73 6.94
C SER A 110 9.32 -6.14 8.39
N PRO A 111 9.28 -7.43 8.72
CA PRO A 111 9.65 -7.89 10.07
C PRO A 111 11.16 -7.71 10.28
N PHE A 112 11.56 -7.06 11.38
CA PHE A 112 12.97 -6.78 11.68
C PHE A 112 13.79 -7.99 12.17
N ASP A 113 13.11 -9.04 12.60
CA ASP A 113 13.70 -10.27 13.14
C ASP A 113 13.52 -11.49 12.21
N HIS A 114 13.22 -11.23 10.95
CA HIS A 114 13.18 -12.28 9.94
C HIS A 114 14.60 -12.79 9.63
N THR A 115 14.76 -14.10 9.41
CA THR A 115 16.06 -14.73 9.15
C THR A 115 16.66 -14.38 7.78
N GLY A 116 15.83 -13.90 6.85
CA GLY A 116 16.25 -13.40 5.53
C GLY A 116 15.80 -11.95 5.35
N SER A 117 16.19 -11.32 4.25
CA SER A 117 15.69 -9.98 3.94
C SER A 117 14.21 -10.04 3.56
N SER A 118 13.42 -9.11 4.05
CA SER A 118 11.99 -8.99 3.79
C SER A 118 11.71 -8.27 2.46
N PHE A 119 10.47 -8.38 1.96
CA PHE A 119 9.98 -7.61 0.82
C PHE A 119 10.26 -6.11 0.98
N GLY A 120 9.97 -5.57 2.18
CA GLY A 120 10.21 -4.16 2.45
C GLY A 120 11.70 -3.79 2.44
N GLU A 121 12.58 -4.67 2.94
CA GLU A 121 14.04 -4.43 2.88
C GLU A 121 14.54 -4.45 1.43
N TYR A 122 14.10 -5.41 0.60
CA TYR A 122 14.42 -5.41 -0.82
C TYR A 122 13.94 -4.14 -1.52
N ALA A 123 12.73 -3.68 -1.22
CA ALA A 123 12.19 -2.45 -1.79
C ALA A 123 12.97 -1.20 -1.34
N PHE A 124 13.40 -1.14 -0.08
CA PHE A 124 14.04 0.07 0.48
C PHE A 124 15.56 0.13 0.27
N LEU A 125 16.22 -1.02 0.26
CA LEU A 125 17.68 -1.10 0.17
C LEU A 125 18.18 -1.32 -1.28
N ASN A 126 17.29 -1.46 -2.26
CA ASN A 126 17.68 -1.61 -3.66
C ASN A 126 18.36 -0.31 -4.17
N PRO A 127 19.66 -0.37 -4.54
CA PRO A 127 20.39 0.83 -4.96
C PRO A 127 19.99 1.37 -6.35
N LYS A 128 19.17 0.60 -7.10
CA LYS A 128 18.81 0.93 -8.48
C LYS A 128 17.34 1.31 -8.65
N GLY A 129 16.50 1.03 -7.65
CA GLY A 129 15.06 1.23 -7.74
C GLY A 129 14.36 1.03 -6.39
N GLY A 130 13.07 0.65 -6.41
CA GLY A 130 12.34 0.25 -5.21
C GLY A 130 11.53 1.36 -4.58
N ALA A 131 11.89 1.84 -3.38
CA ALA A 131 11.10 2.77 -2.60
C ALA A 131 11.94 3.89 -2.00
N ILE A 132 11.42 5.14 -1.99
CA ILE A 132 12.06 6.23 -1.25
C ILE A 132 11.77 6.15 0.25
N ALA A 133 10.64 5.58 0.61
CA ALA A 133 10.22 5.35 1.99
C ALA A 133 9.15 4.26 2.03
N LEU A 134 9.02 3.60 3.19
CA LEU A 134 8.01 2.59 3.47
C LEU A 134 7.19 3.00 4.68
N PHE A 135 5.89 2.90 4.54
CA PHE A 135 4.93 2.89 5.64
C PHE A 135 4.25 1.52 5.65
N THR A 136 4.74 0.62 6.48
CA THR A 136 4.44 -0.81 6.41
C THR A 136 4.36 -1.45 7.79
N THR A 137 3.98 -2.73 7.84
CA THR A 137 3.86 -3.50 9.08
C THR A 137 5.06 -4.39 9.31
N THR A 138 5.37 -4.62 10.58
CA THR A 138 6.45 -5.49 11.04
C THR A 138 5.94 -6.78 11.69
N ARG A 139 4.60 -6.92 11.81
CA ARG A 139 3.91 -8.04 12.43
C ARG A 139 2.54 -8.25 11.80
N THR A 140 1.95 -9.41 12.09
CA THR A 140 0.54 -9.66 11.82
C THR A 140 -0.33 -8.66 12.56
N VAL A 141 -1.32 -8.11 11.88
CA VAL A 141 -2.22 -7.07 12.37
C VAL A 141 -3.67 -7.37 12.00
N PHE A 142 -4.60 -6.84 12.77
CA PHE A 142 -6.01 -6.92 12.42
C PHE A 142 -6.34 -5.99 11.24
N SER A 143 -7.09 -6.48 10.26
CA SER A 143 -7.48 -5.74 9.05
C SER A 143 -8.16 -4.40 9.37
N SER A 144 -8.98 -4.35 10.42
CA SER A 144 -9.65 -3.11 10.87
C SER A 144 -8.68 -2.02 11.30
N TYR A 145 -7.58 -2.36 11.99
CA TYR A 145 -6.55 -1.40 12.37
C TYR A 145 -5.73 -0.96 11.17
N ASN A 146 -5.38 -1.89 10.28
CA ASN A 146 -4.68 -1.58 9.02
C ASN A 146 -5.47 -0.60 8.17
N ARG A 147 -6.76 -0.86 7.95
CA ARG A 147 -7.66 0.04 7.23
C ARG A 147 -7.65 1.43 7.82
N ARG A 148 -7.80 1.54 9.15
CA ARG A 148 -7.82 2.81 9.86
C ARG A 148 -6.52 3.58 9.71
N ILE A 149 -5.40 2.92 9.92
CA ILE A 149 -4.06 3.53 9.82
C ILE A 149 -3.79 3.97 8.38
N ASN A 150 -4.07 3.12 7.38
CA ASN A 150 -3.93 3.45 5.97
C ASN A 150 -4.77 4.68 5.58
N TYR A 151 -6.03 4.71 6.00
CA TYR A 151 -6.92 5.85 5.76
C TYR A 151 -6.36 7.15 6.36
N LEU A 152 -5.97 7.13 7.65
CA LEU A 152 -5.47 8.31 8.34
C LEU A 152 -4.15 8.80 7.74
N PHE A 153 -3.23 7.88 7.44
CA PHE A 153 -1.97 8.24 6.80
C PHE A 153 -2.22 8.87 5.43
N SER A 154 -3.00 8.20 4.59
CA SER A 154 -3.32 8.66 3.24
C SER A 154 -4.04 10.01 3.24
N LYS A 155 -4.91 10.25 4.22
CA LYS A 155 -5.62 11.53 4.37
C LYS A 155 -4.69 12.72 4.53
N TYR A 156 -3.56 12.55 5.18
CA TYR A 156 -2.65 13.66 5.52
C TYR A 156 -1.32 13.66 4.75
N VAL A 157 -0.98 12.57 4.05
CA VAL A 157 0.34 12.41 3.41
C VAL A 157 0.66 13.51 2.40
N PHE A 158 -0.34 14.06 1.71
CA PHE A 158 -0.17 15.17 0.77
C PHE A 158 -0.56 16.53 1.37
N GLY A 159 -0.78 16.56 2.68
CA GLY A 159 -1.14 17.78 3.42
C GLY A 159 0.00 18.80 3.44
N ARG A 160 -0.37 20.02 3.79
CA ARG A 160 0.57 21.15 3.94
C ARG A 160 0.43 21.77 5.33
N ASP A 161 1.53 22.31 5.83
CA ASP A 161 1.53 23.09 7.06
C ASP A 161 0.90 24.48 6.85
N SER A 162 0.81 25.27 7.92
CA SER A 162 0.28 26.63 7.89
C SER A 162 1.08 27.60 6.99
N SER A 163 2.30 27.22 6.63
CA SER A 163 3.17 27.98 5.70
C SER A 163 3.04 27.47 4.25
N GLY A 164 2.14 26.52 3.98
CA GLY A 164 1.94 25.93 2.65
C GLY A 164 3.00 24.89 2.25
N ARG A 165 3.92 24.49 3.13
CA ARG A 165 4.96 23.50 2.83
C ARG A 165 4.42 22.09 3.02
N PRO A 166 4.84 21.10 2.19
CA PRO A 166 4.48 19.70 2.38
C PRO A 166 4.84 19.23 3.80
N LEU A 167 3.96 18.41 4.38
CA LEU A 167 4.25 17.75 5.66
C LEU A 167 5.40 16.75 5.48
N ARG A 168 6.24 16.63 6.50
CA ARG A 168 7.24 15.56 6.56
C ARG A 168 6.54 14.24 6.87
N LEU A 169 6.97 13.12 6.26
CA LEU A 169 6.33 11.81 6.47
C LEU A 169 6.21 11.43 7.94
N GLY A 170 7.24 11.67 8.75
CA GLY A 170 7.19 11.43 10.20
C GLY A 170 6.25 12.36 10.97
N GLY A 171 5.80 13.47 10.39
CA GLY A 171 4.83 14.40 10.97
C GLY A 171 3.40 14.21 10.50
N VAL A 172 3.16 13.26 9.56
CA VAL A 172 1.82 12.96 9.02
C VAL A 172 0.91 12.36 10.09
N PHE A 173 1.47 11.59 11.01
CA PHE A 173 0.75 11.16 12.20
C PHE A 173 0.81 12.24 13.27
N PRO A 174 -0.34 12.75 13.74
CA PRO A 174 -0.38 13.34 15.05
C PRO A 174 -0.08 12.20 16.03
N ILE A 175 1.18 12.02 16.42
CA ILE A 175 1.54 11.21 17.59
C ILE A 175 0.76 11.86 18.74
N PRO A 176 -0.19 11.18 19.39
CA PRO A 176 -0.85 11.74 20.54
C PRO A 176 0.25 12.12 21.53
N LYS A 177 0.43 13.40 21.80
CA LYS A 177 1.26 13.84 22.92
C LYS A 177 0.74 13.04 24.12
N ARG A 178 1.61 12.29 24.79
CA ARG A 178 1.36 11.35 25.88
C ARG A 178 -0.05 11.44 26.47
N GLY A 179 -0.89 10.44 26.25
CA GLY A 179 -2.24 10.32 26.82
C GLY A 179 -3.42 10.69 25.91
N GLY A 180 -3.19 11.15 24.68
CA GLY A 180 -4.27 11.42 23.73
C GLY A 180 -4.76 10.16 23.03
N VAL A 181 -6.01 9.81 23.23
CA VAL A 181 -6.73 8.80 22.43
C VAL A 181 -6.82 9.33 21.00
N LEU A 182 -6.51 8.49 19.99
CA LEU A 182 -6.78 8.82 18.58
C LEU A 182 -8.26 9.25 18.48
N PRO A 183 -8.57 10.33 17.74
CA PRO A 183 -9.95 10.81 17.65
C PRO A 183 -10.86 9.67 17.19
N PRO A 184 -12.09 9.58 17.73
CA PRO A 184 -13.03 8.56 17.34
C PRO A 184 -13.31 8.65 15.83
N HIS A 185 -13.46 7.50 15.21
CA HIS A 185 -13.81 7.35 13.81
C HIS A 185 -15.08 8.13 13.50
N PRO A 186 -15.13 8.93 12.42
CA PRO A 186 -16.42 9.14 11.79
C PRO A 186 -16.92 7.76 11.30
N PRO A 187 -18.21 7.44 11.50
CA PRO A 187 -18.75 6.18 11.01
C PRO A 187 -18.47 6.09 9.50
N LEU A 188 -17.96 4.92 9.07
CA LEU A 188 -17.82 4.61 7.67
C LEU A 188 -19.20 4.70 7.05
N ARG A 189 -19.52 5.79 6.34
CA ARG A 189 -20.72 5.82 5.51
C ARG A 189 -20.43 4.89 4.35
N GLU A 190 -21.18 3.80 4.29
CA GLU A 190 -21.17 2.95 3.10
C GLU A 190 -21.49 3.84 1.88
N PRO A 191 -20.80 3.64 0.75
CA PRO A 191 -21.15 4.35 -0.47
C PRO A 191 -22.62 4.05 -0.81
N PRO A 192 -23.38 5.02 -1.31
CA PRO A 192 -24.70 4.75 -1.87
C PRO A 192 -24.56 3.68 -2.95
N GLY A 193 -25.41 2.63 -2.86
CA GLY A 193 -25.44 1.50 -3.79
C GLY A 193 -25.70 1.91 -5.24
#